data_5431dee4a43f1b17dd30d70a7b3c8904
#
_entry.id   5431dee4a43f1b17dd30d70a7b3c8904
#
_cell.length_a   1.000
_cell.length_b   1.000
_cell.length_c   1.000
_cell.angle_alpha   90.00
_cell.angle_beta   90.00
_cell.angle_gamma   90.00
#
_symmetry.space_group_name_H-M   'P 1'
#
loop_
_entity.id
_entity.type
_entity.pdbx_description
1 polymer ?
#
loop_
_entity_poly.entity_id
_entity_poly.type
_entity_poly.pdbx_seq_one_letter_code
_entity_poly.pdbx_strand_id
1 'polypeptide(L)'
;EMLYETVVEIDERVGADGEVLIALDRDGARQSLQRVYDSGIRSVAILFMHGYRYTEHEAAVAEIAHEIGFTQISTSHGTSPLMKFVSRGDTTVVDAYLSPILRRYVDQVAAETGDTRLMFMQSNGGLTDARLFQGKDAILSGPAGGVVGMVETAALAGFDRVIGFDMG
;
A
#
# COMPACT_ATOMS: atom_id res chain seq x y z
N GLU A 1 11.63 5.33 14.59
CA GLU A 1 12.08 4.16 13.82
C GLU A 1 11.54 4.29 12.40
N MET A 2 12.41 4.14 11.37
CA MET A 2 11.99 4.22 9.96
C MET A 2 11.57 2.83 9.48
N LEU A 3 10.52 2.78 8.65
CA LEU A 3 10.00 1.52 8.10
C LEU A 3 10.78 1.03 6.86
N TYR A 4 11.75 1.79 6.40
CA TYR A 4 12.59 1.45 5.25
C TYR A 4 14.08 1.40 5.63
N GLU A 5 14.83 0.56 4.97
CA GLU A 5 16.27 0.36 5.21
C GLU A 5 17.13 1.27 4.34
N THR A 6 16.70 1.57 3.13
CA THR A 6 17.44 2.36 2.17
C THR A 6 16.53 3.19 1.28
N VAL A 7 17.06 4.29 0.77
CA VAL A 7 16.45 5.14 -0.24
C VAL A 7 17.36 5.17 -1.46
N VAL A 8 16.77 5.03 -2.64
CA VAL A 8 17.45 5.09 -3.92
C VAL A 8 16.83 6.20 -4.76
N GLU A 9 17.65 7.11 -5.22
CA GLU A 9 17.23 8.15 -6.15
C GLU A 9 17.30 7.63 -7.59
N ILE A 10 16.28 7.97 -8.37
CA ILE A 10 16.19 7.64 -9.80
C ILE A 10 16.06 8.94 -10.56
N ASP A 11 16.91 9.11 -11.56
CA ASP A 11 16.89 10.30 -12.40
C ASP A 11 15.65 10.29 -13.29
N GLU A 12 14.74 11.21 -12.99
CA GLU A 12 13.52 11.49 -13.75
C GLU A 12 12.93 12.84 -13.36
N ARG A 13 12.17 13.47 -14.21
CA ARG A 13 11.35 14.63 -13.85
C ARG A 13 10.18 14.81 -14.81
N VAL A 14 8.98 14.76 -14.28
CA VAL A 14 7.76 15.19 -14.97
C VAL A 14 7.30 16.52 -14.33
N GLY A 15 6.96 17.50 -15.16
CA GLY A 15 6.41 18.79 -14.73
C GLY A 15 4.97 18.68 -14.23
N ALA A 16 4.45 19.74 -13.62
CA ALA A 16 3.08 19.79 -13.11
C ALA A 16 2.02 19.73 -14.22
N ASP A 17 2.38 20.09 -15.43
CA ASP A 17 1.58 20.06 -16.67
C ASP A 17 1.72 18.75 -17.47
N GLY A 18 2.64 17.86 -17.04
CA GLY A 18 2.91 16.58 -17.68
C GLY A 18 4.08 16.61 -18.68
N GLU A 19 4.76 17.75 -18.83
CA GLU A 19 5.96 17.80 -19.65
C GLU A 19 7.07 16.96 -19.03
N VAL A 20 7.70 16.09 -19.80
CA VAL A 20 8.86 15.31 -19.36
C VAL A 20 10.10 16.20 -19.46
N LEU A 21 10.51 16.73 -18.34
CA LEU A 21 11.68 17.62 -18.21
C LEU A 21 12.99 16.83 -18.17
N ILE A 22 12.97 15.67 -17.52
CA ILE A 22 14.07 14.69 -17.50
C ILE A 22 13.45 13.32 -17.75
N ALA A 23 13.88 12.67 -18.81
CA ALA A 23 13.44 11.32 -19.14
C ALA A 23 13.88 10.33 -18.04
N LEU A 24 13.07 9.31 -17.78
CA LEU A 24 13.41 8.26 -16.84
C LEU A 24 14.69 7.53 -17.27
N ASP A 25 15.70 7.52 -16.41
CA ASP A 25 16.89 6.68 -16.59
C ASP A 25 16.56 5.23 -16.21
N ARG A 26 16.08 4.47 -17.20
CA ARG A 26 15.69 3.05 -17.00
C ARG A 26 16.88 2.16 -16.66
N ASP A 27 18.05 2.42 -17.21
CA ASP A 27 19.25 1.62 -16.97
C ASP A 27 19.81 1.88 -15.59
N GLY A 28 19.89 3.14 -15.16
CA GLY A 28 20.26 3.52 -13.80
C GLY A 28 19.27 3.00 -12.75
N ALA A 29 17.97 3.04 -13.06
CA ALA A 29 16.93 2.47 -12.21
C ALA A 29 17.12 0.96 -12.04
N ARG A 30 17.36 0.22 -13.14
CA ARG A 30 17.62 -1.22 -13.11
C ARG A 30 18.85 -1.57 -12.28
N GLN A 31 19.95 -0.87 -12.50
CA GLN A 31 21.20 -1.11 -11.75
C GLN A 31 21.02 -0.86 -10.26
N SER A 32 20.32 0.22 -9.92
CA SER A 32 20.08 0.58 -8.53
C SER A 32 19.14 -0.41 -7.84
N LEU A 33 18.04 -0.80 -8.47
CA LEU A 33 17.13 -1.81 -7.95
C LEU A 33 17.80 -3.19 -7.83
N GLN A 34 18.66 -3.57 -8.79
CA GLN A 34 19.40 -4.83 -8.72
C GLN A 34 20.30 -4.86 -7.49
N ARG A 35 21.05 -3.78 -7.20
CA ARG A 35 21.88 -3.70 -5.98
C ARG A 35 21.08 -3.85 -4.69
N VAL A 36 19.89 -3.22 -4.65
CA VAL A 36 18.98 -3.34 -3.52
C VAL A 36 18.46 -4.77 -3.37
N TYR A 37 18.10 -5.41 -4.47
CA TYR A 37 17.66 -6.80 -4.48
C TYR A 37 18.76 -7.75 -4.01
N ASP A 38 20.00 -7.55 -4.48
CA ASP A 38 21.17 -8.36 -4.12
C ASP A 38 21.54 -8.21 -2.64
N SER A 39 21.20 -7.08 -1.99
CA SER A 39 21.35 -6.90 -0.54
C SER A 39 20.33 -7.67 0.31
N GLY A 40 19.36 -8.34 -0.32
CA GLY A 40 18.34 -9.14 0.37
C GLY A 40 16.98 -8.48 0.50
N ILE A 41 16.79 -7.22 0.09
CA ILE A 41 15.52 -6.51 0.13
C ILE A 41 14.59 -7.06 -0.97
N ARG A 42 13.33 -7.30 -0.63
CA ARG A 42 12.31 -7.90 -1.52
C ARG A 42 11.06 -7.06 -1.70
N SER A 43 10.97 -5.94 -0.98
CA SER A 43 9.84 -5.04 -0.98
C SER A 43 10.28 -3.64 -1.37
N VAL A 44 9.57 -2.97 -2.27
CA VAL A 44 9.91 -1.62 -2.75
C VAL A 44 8.68 -0.71 -2.80
N ALA A 45 8.86 0.51 -2.33
CA ALA A 45 7.93 1.62 -2.52
C ALA A 45 8.48 2.56 -3.59
N ILE A 46 7.70 2.86 -4.62
CA ILE A 46 8.07 3.71 -5.75
C ILE A 46 7.26 4.99 -5.69
N LEU A 47 7.96 6.13 -5.69
CA LEU A 47 7.37 7.44 -5.51
C LEU A 47 8.08 8.48 -6.37
N PHE A 48 7.33 9.12 -7.28
CA PHE A 48 7.82 10.28 -8.05
C PHE A 48 6.95 11.52 -7.82
N MET A 49 7.51 12.71 -8.06
CA MET A 49 6.90 13.98 -7.67
C MET A 49 5.45 14.12 -8.16
N HIS A 50 5.18 13.90 -9.43
CA HIS A 50 3.86 14.01 -10.04
C HIS A 50 3.24 12.64 -10.41
N GLY A 51 3.74 11.54 -9.82
CA GLY A 51 3.28 10.18 -10.06
C GLY A 51 1.79 9.95 -9.75
N TYR A 52 1.19 10.77 -8.89
CA TYR A 52 -0.26 10.72 -8.63
C TYR A 52 -1.13 11.02 -9.88
N ARG A 53 -0.58 11.71 -10.87
CA ARG A 53 -1.26 12.13 -12.09
C ARG A 53 -0.62 11.55 -13.36
N TYR A 54 0.71 11.51 -13.41
CA TYR A 54 1.49 11.03 -14.53
C TYR A 54 2.22 9.77 -14.09
N THR A 55 1.59 8.63 -14.35
CA THR A 55 1.94 7.34 -13.70
C THR A 55 3.01 6.54 -14.44
N GLU A 56 3.37 6.95 -15.65
CA GLU A 56 4.16 6.18 -16.60
C GLU A 56 5.56 5.85 -16.08
N HIS A 57 6.22 6.80 -15.41
CA HIS A 57 7.55 6.58 -14.84
C HIS A 57 7.52 5.61 -13.65
N GLU A 58 6.53 5.75 -12.74
CA GLU A 58 6.36 4.79 -11.65
C GLU A 58 6.03 3.38 -12.17
N ALA A 59 5.17 3.29 -13.18
CA ALA A 59 4.81 2.01 -13.80
C ALA A 59 6.04 1.34 -14.47
N ALA A 60 6.85 2.13 -15.19
CA ALA A 60 8.07 1.62 -15.81
C ALA A 60 9.10 1.10 -14.79
N VAL A 61 9.27 1.80 -13.66
CA VAL A 61 10.15 1.33 -12.57
C VAL A 61 9.55 0.10 -11.88
N ALA A 62 8.23 0.01 -11.75
CA ALA A 62 7.56 -1.17 -11.21
C ALA A 62 7.76 -2.41 -12.10
N GLU A 63 7.71 -2.25 -13.43
CA GLU A 63 8.04 -3.33 -14.37
C GLU A 63 9.48 -3.82 -14.17
N ILE A 64 10.44 -2.90 -14.07
CA ILE A 64 11.85 -3.24 -13.82
C ILE A 64 12.00 -4.00 -12.49
N ALA A 65 11.34 -3.54 -11.43
CA ALA A 65 11.37 -4.22 -10.14
C ALA A 65 10.76 -5.64 -10.22
N HIS A 66 9.67 -5.79 -10.96
CA HIS A 66 9.04 -7.09 -11.19
C HIS A 66 9.97 -8.05 -11.96
N GLU A 67 10.61 -7.58 -13.03
CA GLU A 67 11.58 -8.36 -13.81
C GLU A 67 12.79 -8.82 -12.99
N ILE A 68 13.25 -8.00 -12.04
CA ILE A 68 14.33 -8.33 -11.10
C ILE A 68 13.89 -9.40 -10.10
N GLY A 69 12.59 -9.43 -9.75
CA GLY A 69 12.03 -10.44 -8.85
C GLY A 69 11.59 -9.90 -7.48
N PHE A 70 11.39 -8.60 -7.30
CA PHE A 70 10.78 -8.08 -6.09
C PHE A 70 9.39 -8.70 -5.87
N THR A 71 9.15 -9.17 -4.67
CA THR A 71 7.88 -9.85 -4.31
C THR A 71 6.78 -8.90 -3.86
N GLN A 72 7.15 -7.69 -3.42
CA GLN A 72 6.23 -6.61 -3.10
C GLN A 72 6.68 -5.33 -3.79
N ILE A 73 5.79 -4.77 -4.61
CA ILE A 73 6.02 -3.53 -5.35
C ILE A 73 4.81 -2.63 -5.11
N SER A 74 5.01 -1.54 -4.38
CA SER A 74 3.97 -0.56 -4.08
C SER A 74 4.30 0.72 -4.83
N THR A 75 3.48 1.08 -5.82
CA THR A 75 3.57 2.37 -6.53
C THR A 75 2.71 3.39 -5.82
N SER A 76 3.15 4.65 -5.78
CA SER A 76 2.44 5.69 -5.05
C SER A 76 1.07 6.00 -5.67
N HIS A 77 0.95 5.95 -6.99
CA HIS A 77 -0.32 6.15 -7.68
C HIS A 77 -1.31 5.00 -7.45
N GLY A 78 -0.83 3.77 -7.32
CA GLY A 78 -1.67 2.60 -7.04
C GLY A 78 -2.10 2.51 -5.57
N THR A 79 -1.27 3.04 -4.66
CA THR A 79 -1.50 2.96 -3.22
C THR A 79 -2.35 4.12 -2.71
N SER A 80 -1.98 5.37 -3.05
CA SER A 80 -2.64 6.57 -2.55
C SER A 80 -2.44 7.74 -3.53
N PRO A 81 -3.27 7.90 -4.57
CA PRO A 81 -3.06 8.89 -5.64
C PRO A 81 -3.35 10.33 -5.18
N LEU A 82 -2.76 10.75 -4.07
CA LEU A 82 -2.88 12.09 -3.51
C LEU A 82 -1.75 12.99 -3.99
N MET A 83 -2.05 14.28 -4.18
CA MET A 83 -1.07 15.26 -4.66
C MET A 83 0.12 15.42 -3.70
N LYS A 84 -0.11 15.38 -2.38
CA LYS A 84 0.91 15.63 -1.36
C LYS A 84 1.99 14.55 -1.38
N PHE A 85 3.20 14.92 -1.79
CA PHE A 85 4.32 14.00 -1.98
C PHE A 85 4.68 13.19 -0.74
N VAL A 86 4.90 13.85 0.40
CA VAL A 86 5.32 13.18 1.65
C VAL A 86 4.24 12.22 2.14
N SER A 87 3.00 12.67 2.30
CA SER A 87 1.90 11.80 2.77
C SER A 87 1.63 10.62 1.85
N ARG A 88 1.78 10.82 0.52
CA ARG A 88 1.66 9.74 -0.46
C ARG A 88 2.82 8.74 -0.30
N GLY A 89 4.04 9.25 -0.10
CA GLY A 89 5.22 8.44 0.16
C GLY A 89 5.08 7.61 1.43
N ASP A 90 4.69 8.22 2.54
CA ASP A 90 4.48 7.53 3.82
C ASP A 90 3.50 6.37 3.67
N THR A 91 2.35 6.61 3.02
CA THR A 91 1.35 5.56 2.78
C THR A 91 1.90 4.44 1.89
N THR A 92 2.70 4.78 0.88
CA THR A 92 3.30 3.80 -0.03
C THR A 92 4.35 2.94 0.68
N VAL A 93 5.17 3.54 1.53
CA VAL A 93 6.16 2.84 2.37
C VAL A 93 5.46 1.90 3.36
N VAL A 94 4.41 2.37 4.03
CA VAL A 94 3.62 1.53 4.93
C VAL A 94 3.01 0.35 4.20
N ASP A 95 2.46 0.56 3.01
CA ASP A 95 1.92 -0.52 2.19
C ASP A 95 3.00 -1.54 1.79
N ALA A 96 4.14 -1.08 1.31
CA ALA A 96 5.27 -1.94 0.95
C ALA A 96 5.81 -2.75 2.15
N TYR A 97 5.77 -2.19 3.35
CA TYR A 97 6.20 -2.84 4.58
C TYR A 97 5.20 -3.87 5.10
N LEU A 98 3.91 -3.52 5.15
CA LEU A 98 2.87 -4.36 5.77
C LEU A 98 2.32 -5.45 4.83
N SER A 99 2.23 -5.18 3.53
CA SER A 99 1.56 -6.07 2.58
C SER A 99 2.15 -7.49 2.56
N PRO A 100 3.48 -7.72 2.63
CA PRO A 100 4.03 -9.07 2.67
C PRO A 100 3.61 -9.86 3.91
N ILE A 101 3.52 -9.20 5.06
CA ILE A 101 3.11 -9.82 6.34
C ILE A 101 1.62 -10.14 6.29
N LEU A 102 0.83 -9.17 5.85
CA LEU A 102 -0.62 -9.29 5.75
C LEU A 102 -1.03 -10.40 4.78
N ARG A 103 -0.36 -10.50 3.63
CA ARG A 103 -0.65 -11.53 2.63
C ARG A 103 -0.44 -12.93 3.19
N ARG A 104 0.65 -13.18 3.92
CA ARG A 104 0.88 -14.47 4.59
C ARG A 104 -0.24 -14.82 5.58
N TYR A 105 -0.68 -13.82 6.36
CA TYR A 105 -1.80 -14.00 7.28
C TYR A 105 -3.11 -14.33 6.55
N VAL A 106 -3.44 -13.58 5.51
CA VAL A 106 -4.63 -13.81 4.69
C VAL A 106 -4.61 -15.21 4.04
N ASP A 107 -3.46 -15.61 3.49
CA ASP A 107 -3.30 -16.92 2.87
C ASP A 107 -3.47 -18.07 3.89
N GLN A 108 -2.96 -17.90 5.10
CA GLN A 108 -3.14 -18.86 6.17
C GLN A 108 -4.64 -19.02 6.54
N VAL A 109 -5.33 -17.91 6.77
CA VAL A 109 -6.76 -17.91 7.10
C VAL A 109 -7.57 -18.53 5.96
N ALA A 110 -7.24 -18.21 4.70
CA ALA A 110 -7.89 -18.76 3.53
C ALA A 110 -7.72 -20.28 3.45
N ALA A 111 -6.51 -20.79 3.73
CA ALA A 111 -6.23 -22.22 3.74
C ALA A 111 -7.03 -22.98 4.83
N GLU A 112 -7.25 -22.35 5.98
CA GLU A 112 -8.00 -22.96 7.10
C GLU A 112 -9.53 -22.92 6.88
N THR A 113 -10.04 -21.95 6.11
CA THR A 113 -11.48 -21.75 5.89
C THR A 113 -12.02 -22.39 4.60
N GLY A 114 -11.12 -22.94 3.76
CA GLY A 114 -11.48 -23.63 2.51
C GLY A 114 -12.19 -22.71 1.52
N ASP A 115 -13.31 -23.16 0.95
CA ASP A 115 -14.06 -22.41 -0.07
C ASP A 115 -14.92 -21.26 0.50
N THR A 116 -14.76 -20.90 1.76
CA THR A 116 -15.52 -19.81 2.38
C THR A 116 -15.06 -18.47 1.81
N ARG A 117 -16.01 -17.64 1.37
CA ARG A 117 -15.70 -16.27 0.93
C ARG A 117 -15.22 -15.43 2.10
N LEU A 118 -13.96 -15.01 2.06
CA LEU A 118 -13.36 -14.18 3.08
C LEU A 118 -13.44 -12.69 2.69
N MET A 119 -13.96 -11.89 3.61
CA MET A 119 -14.00 -10.44 3.53
C MET A 119 -13.24 -9.86 4.72
N PHE A 120 -12.40 -8.88 4.48
CA PHE A 120 -11.64 -8.18 5.51
C PHE A 120 -12.12 -6.75 5.68
N MET A 121 -12.19 -6.31 6.94
CA MET A 121 -12.49 -4.91 7.27
C MET A 121 -11.30 -4.03 6.90
N GLN A 122 -11.58 -2.94 6.21
CA GLN A 122 -10.59 -1.91 5.91
C GLN A 122 -10.61 -0.79 6.95
N SER A 123 -9.55 0.02 7.00
CA SER A 123 -9.43 1.19 7.88
C SER A 123 -10.53 2.24 7.67
N ASN A 124 -11.18 2.24 6.51
CA ASN A 124 -12.33 3.12 6.20
C ASN A 124 -13.69 2.59 6.67
N GLY A 125 -13.72 1.40 7.32
CA GLY A 125 -14.95 0.74 7.76
C GLY A 125 -15.68 -0.08 6.70
N GLY A 126 -15.15 -0.14 5.47
CA GLY A 126 -15.69 -0.99 4.39
C GLY A 126 -15.13 -2.42 4.47
N LEU A 127 -15.80 -3.35 3.77
CA LEU A 127 -15.33 -4.71 3.58
C LEU A 127 -14.74 -4.88 2.18
N THR A 128 -13.60 -5.56 2.09
CA THR A 128 -12.98 -5.95 0.83
C THR A 128 -12.74 -7.45 0.76
N ASP A 129 -12.69 -8.00 -0.46
CA ASP A 129 -12.31 -9.39 -0.68
C ASP A 129 -10.86 -9.61 -0.20
N ALA A 130 -10.60 -10.77 0.39
CA ALA A 130 -9.29 -11.14 0.94
C ALA A 130 -8.14 -10.90 -0.05
N ARG A 131 -8.37 -11.16 -1.34
CA ARG A 131 -7.36 -11.03 -2.41
C ARG A 131 -7.01 -9.58 -2.75
N LEU A 132 -7.88 -8.64 -2.38
CA LEU A 132 -7.72 -7.20 -2.63
C LEU A 132 -7.28 -6.42 -1.39
N PHE A 133 -7.16 -7.11 -0.24
CA PHE A 133 -6.78 -6.50 1.03
C PHE A 133 -5.28 -6.15 1.02
N GLN A 134 -4.95 -4.89 1.21
CA GLN A 134 -3.60 -4.33 1.14
C GLN A 134 -3.13 -3.81 2.50
N GLY A 135 -1.80 -3.71 2.68
CA GLY A 135 -1.19 -3.26 3.92
C GLY A 135 -1.70 -1.89 4.39
N LYS A 136 -1.85 -0.94 3.47
CA LYS A 136 -2.41 0.40 3.77
C LYS A 136 -3.83 0.35 4.37
N ASP A 137 -4.62 -0.65 4.00
CA ASP A 137 -6.02 -0.77 4.42
C ASP A 137 -6.17 -1.40 5.80
N ALA A 138 -5.12 -2.06 6.29
CA ALA A 138 -5.15 -2.86 7.52
C ALA A 138 -4.89 -2.06 8.81
N ILE A 139 -4.23 -0.88 8.71
CA ILE A 139 -3.63 -0.17 9.85
C ILE A 139 -4.65 0.13 10.96
N LEU A 140 -5.82 0.61 10.61
CA LEU A 140 -6.91 0.97 11.53
C LEU A 140 -8.15 0.08 11.35
N SER A 141 -8.00 -1.09 10.75
CA SER A 141 -9.13 -1.98 10.45
C SER A 141 -9.82 -2.51 11.72
N GLY A 142 -9.07 -2.78 12.78
CA GLY A 142 -9.60 -3.20 14.08
C GLY A 142 -10.53 -2.13 14.70
N PRO A 143 -10.03 -0.93 14.99
CA PRO A 143 -10.86 0.17 15.48
C PRO A 143 -12.03 0.52 14.55
N ALA A 144 -11.83 0.49 13.25
CA ALA A 144 -12.90 0.74 12.26
C ALA A 144 -14.01 -0.31 12.37
N GLY A 145 -13.65 -1.59 12.49
CA GLY A 145 -14.61 -2.67 12.71
C GLY A 145 -15.37 -2.53 14.02
N GLY A 146 -14.70 -2.11 15.10
CA GLY A 146 -15.31 -1.81 16.39
C GLY A 146 -16.36 -0.70 16.28
N VAL A 147 -16.06 0.39 15.57
CA VAL A 147 -17.01 1.48 15.35
C VAL A 147 -18.22 1.02 14.54
N VAL A 148 -18.01 0.30 13.43
CA VAL A 148 -19.10 -0.23 12.60
C VAL A 148 -19.99 -1.17 13.42
N GLY A 149 -19.40 -2.12 14.14
CA GLY A 149 -20.12 -3.06 14.98
C GLY A 149 -20.95 -2.37 16.09
N MET A 150 -20.38 -1.34 16.72
CA MET A 150 -21.07 -0.53 17.73
C MET A 150 -22.28 0.17 17.12
N VAL A 151 -22.11 0.84 15.98
CA VAL A 151 -23.20 1.61 15.33
C VAL A 151 -24.34 0.69 14.92
N GLU A 152 -24.04 -0.41 14.23
CA GLU A 152 -25.05 -1.37 13.76
C GLU A 152 -25.80 -2.04 14.94
N THR A 153 -25.07 -2.44 15.96
CA THR A 153 -25.68 -3.06 17.16
C THR A 153 -26.58 -2.07 17.91
N ALA A 154 -26.14 -0.82 18.05
CA ALA A 154 -26.93 0.23 18.69
C ALA A 154 -28.22 0.53 17.90
N ALA A 155 -28.12 0.63 16.59
CA ALA A 155 -29.28 0.85 15.70
C ALA A 155 -30.30 -0.28 15.81
N LEU A 156 -29.84 -1.54 15.81
CA LEU A 156 -30.72 -2.71 16.02
C LEU A 156 -31.41 -2.70 17.40
N ALA A 157 -30.75 -2.16 18.42
CA ALA A 157 -31.30 -2.01 19.76
C ALA A 157 -32.15 -0.73 19.97
N GLY A 158 -32.27 0.11 18.93
CA GLY A 158 -33.07 1.35 18.97
C GLY A 158 -32.41 2.53 19.69
N PHE A 159 -31.07 2.54 19.78
CA PHE A 159 -30.32 3.65 20.39
C PHE A 159 -29.72 4.55 19.32
N ASP A 160 -30.06 5.86 19.37
CA ASP A 160 -29.55 6.88 18.44
C ASP A 160 -28.23 7.52 18.91
N ARG A 161 -27.89 7.36 20.19
CA ARG A 161 -26.69 7.95 20.80
C ARG A 161 -26.01 6.94 21.72
N VAL A 162 -24.77 6.59 21.37
CA VAL A 162 -23.99 5.60 22.10
C VAL A 162 -22.54 6.08 22.24
N ILE A 163 -21.85 5.55 23.23
CA ILE A 163 -20.42 5.71 23.42
C ILE A 163 -19.82 4.31 23.36
N GLY A 164 -18.88 4.10 22.41
CA GLY A 164 -18.13 2.88 22.30
C GLY A 164 -16.89 2.92 23.20
N PHE A 165 -16.64 1.83 23.91
CA PHE A 165 -15.39 1.58 24.60
C PHE A 165 -14.68 0.43 23.93
N ASP A 166 -13.52 0.71 23.31
CA ASP A 166 -12.65 -0.29 22.69
C ASP A 166 -11.34 -0.33 23.47
N MET A 167 -11.02 -1.49 24.02
CA MET A 167 -9.83 -1.73 24.82
C MET A 167 -9.12 -2.95 24.22
N GLY A 168 -8.29 -2.65 23.20
CA GLY A 168 -7.53 -3.64 22.44
C GLY A 168 -6.14 -3.92 22.97
#